data_c6e1028f963966da5b309ec0bcb97580
#
_entry.id   c6e1028f963966da5b309ec0bcb97580
#
_cell.length_a   1.000
_cell.length_b   1.000
_cell.length_c   1.000
_cell.angle_alpha   90.00
_cell.angle_beta   90.00
_cell.angle_gamma   90.00
#
_symmetry.space_group_name_H-M   'P 1'
#
loop_
_entity.id
_entity.type
_entity.pdbx_description
1 polymer ?
#
loop_
_entity_poly.entity_id
_entity_poly.type
_entity_poly.pdbx_seq_one_letter_code
_entity_poly.pdbx_strand_id
1 'polypeptide(L)'
;MYDYEDLNWYDYYLVRGFAVVECGGLGTKGSDGFETCGTDLEIDAFKCVIEWLHGDRVAYTDKTSNVAISADWSSGKVGMTGRSYAGTTQFGLATTGVAGLEPIVPVAGIASWYEYTNSQGISTNSLVNYSERLGWYCNGRYLDPDDYATIAEKYGNYMYQ
;
A
#
# COMPACT_ATOMS: atom_id res chain seq x y z
N MET A 1 19.54 20.58 13.62
CA MET A 1 19.22 19.78 12.42
C MET A 1 18.44 18.60 12.96
N TYR A 2 17.12 18.58 12.79
CA TYR A 2 16.31 17.44 13.24
C TYR A 2 16.63 16.26 12.35
N ASP A 3 17.03 15.15 12.95
CA ASP A 3 17.29 13.91 12.25
C ASP A 3 15.96 13.37 11.77
N TYR A 4 15.73 13.32 10.47
CA TYR A 4 14.46 12.88 9.87
C TYR A 4 14.18 11.38 10.12
N GLU A 5 15.18 10.64 10.61
CA GLU A 5 15.06 9.22 10.95
C GLU A 5 14.31 8.99 12.27
N ASP A 6 14.25 10.00 13.15
CA ASP A 6 13.61 9.91 14.47
C ASP A 6 12.18 10.49 14.52
N LEU A 7 11.66 10.99 13.41
CA LEU A 7 10.27 11.45 13.34
C LEU A 7 9.34 10.25 13.30
N ASN A 8 8.96 9.79 14.47
CA ASN A 8 7.85 8.86 14.61
C ASN A 8 6.55 9.59 14.23
N TRP A 9 5.97 9.22 13.10
CA TRP A 9 4.72 9.79 12.59
C TRP A 9 3.60 9.73 13.62
N TYR A 10 3.61 8.69 14.46
CA TYR A 10 2.63 8.53 15.54
C TYR A 10 2.72 9.69 16.54
N ASP A 11 3.92 10.02 17.00
CA ASP A 11 4.11 11.08 17.99
C ASP A 11 3.68 12.44 17.43
N TYR A 12 3.84 12.64 16.13
CA TYR A 12 3.41 13.89 15.51
C TYR A 12 1.89 14.01 15.42
N TYR A 13 1.19 12.96 14.96
CA TYR A 13 -0.24 13.01 14.70
C TYR A 13 -1.09 12.76 15.93
N LEU A 14 -0.73 11.79 16.77
CA LEU A 14 -1.52 11.42 17.95
C LEU A 14 -1.68 12.58 18.93
N VAL A 15 -0.61 13.33 19.21
CA VAL A 15 -0.67 14.48 20.13
C VAL A 15 -1.50 15.65 19.58
N ARG A 16 -1.87 15.60 18.31
CA ARG A 16 -2.72 16.59 17.63
C ARG A 16 -4.15 16.12 17.45
N GLY A 17 -4.52 15.01 18.08
CA GLY A 17 -5.88 14.47 18.06
C GLY A 17 -6.24 13.65 16.82
N PHE A 18 -5.25 13.22 16.03
CA PHE A 18 -5.48 12.28 14.94
C PHE A 18 -5.38 10.84 15.43
N ALA A 19 -6.20 9.97 14.90
CA ALA A 19 -5.94 8.54 14.94
C ALA A 19 -4.94 8.19 13.82
N VAL A 20 -4.02 7.28 14.09
CA VAL A 20 -3.05 6.78 13.11
C VAL A 20 -3.33 5.32 12.82
N VAL A 21 -3.52 5.00 11.55
CA VAL A 21 -3.78 3.65 11.08
C VAL A 21 -2.64 3.20 10.16
N GLU A 22 -1.94 2.15 10.55
CA GLU A 22 -0.96 1.46 9.70
C GLU A 22 -1.61 0.27 9.02
N CYS A 23 -1.59 0.29 7.70
CA CYS A 23 -2.11 -0.81 6.91
C CYS A 23 -0.97 -1.63 6.30
N GLY A 24 -0.97 -2.94 6.56
CA GLY A 24 -0.19 -3.88 5.76
C GLY A 24 -0.89 -4.11 4.42
N GLY A 25 -0.16 -4.04 3.31
CA GLY A 25 -0.67 -4.42 1.99
C GLY A 25 -0.92 -5.93 1.89
N LEU A 26 -1.51 -6.35 0.78
CA LEU A 26 -1.73 -7.77 0.48
C LEU A 26 -0.40 -8.53 0.57
N GLY A 27 -0.42 -9.69 1.21
CA GLY A 27 0.78 -10.53 1.41
C GLY A 27 1.81 -9.98 2.39
N THR A 28 1.50 -8.93 3.15
CA THR A 28 2.44 -8.33 4.10
C THR A 28 1.86 -8.27 5.51
N LYS A 29 2.71 -8.30 6.52
CA LYS A 29 2.34 -8.10 7.95
C LYS A 29 1.13 -8.97 8.41
N GLY A 30 1.00 -10.18 7.89
CA GLY A 30 -0.10 -11.09 8.25
C GLY A 30 -1.36 -10.95 7.40
N SER A 31 -1.37 -10.08 6.41
CA SER A 31 -2.41 -10.07 5.37
C SER A 31 -2.20 -11.22 4.39
N ASP A 32 -3.30 -11.83 3.95
CA ASP A 32 -3.24 -12.87 2.92
C ASP A 32 -3.00 -12.26 1.53
N GLY A 33 -2.69 -13.11 0.56
CA GLY A 33 -2.43 -12.72 -0.82
C GLY A 33 -0.96 -12.35 -1.05
N PHE A 34 -0.72 -11.55 -2.05
CA PHE A 34 0.61 -11.06 -2.42
C PHE A 34 0.51 -9.67 -3.04
N GLU A 35 1.60 -8.93 -2.94
CA GLU A 35 1.67 -7.59 -3.53
C GLU A 35 1.71 -7.65 -5.06
N THR A 36 0.96 -6.76 -5.67
CA THR A 36 0.78 -6.67 -7.13
C THR A 36 1.30 -5.36 -7.71
N CYS A 37 2.05 -4.61 -6.92
CA CYS A 37 2.68 -3.35 -7.32
C CYS A 37 1.71 -2.30 -7.87
N GLY A 38 0.60 -2.09 -7.15
CA GLY A 38 -0.36 -1.03 -7.44
C GLY A 38 -1.43 -1.40 -8.48
N THR A 39 -1.73 -2.69 -8.64
CA THR A 39 -2.89 -3.10 -9.45
C THR A 39 -4.20 -2.73 -8.77
N ASP A 40 -5.29 -2.80 -9.52
CA ASP A 40 -6.64 -2.50 -9.03
C ASP A 40 -6.99 -3.30 -7.78
N LEU A 41 -6.57 -4.57 -7.71
CA LEU A 41 -6.82 -5.44 -6.55
C LEU A 41 -6.21 -4.86 -5.26
N GLU A 42 -5.00 -4.34 -5.35
CA GLU A 42 -4.30 -3.77 -4.20
C GLU A 42 -4.89 -2.40 -3.82
N ILE A 43 -5.23 -1.59 -4.81
CA ILE A 43 -5.92 -0.31 -4.58
C ILE A 43 -7.29 -0.55 -3.96
N ASP A 44 -8.05 -1.54 -4.41
CA ASP A 44 -9.33 -1.92 -3.82
C ASP A 44 -9.20 -2.40 -2.37
N ALA A 45 -8.13 -3.11 -2.04
CA ALA A 45 -7.88 -3.51 -0.65
C ALA A 45 -7.69 -2.29 0.27
N PHE A 46 -6.91 -1.30 -0.14
CA PHE A 46 -6.77 -0.05 0.62
C PHE A 46 -8.04 0.80 0.61
N LYS A 47 -8.79 0.80 -0.50
CA LYS A 47 -10.10 1.44 -0.58
C LYS A 47 -11.07 0.89 0.48
N CYS A 48 -11.08 -0.43 0.70
CA CYS A 48 -11.89 -1.05 1.74
C CYS A 48 -11.59 -0.48 3.14
N VAL A 49 -10.33 -0.15 3.42
CA VAL A 49 -9.94 0.46 4.70
C VAL A 49 -10.49 1.88 4.81
N ILE A 50 -10.39 2.67 3.74
CA ILE A 50 -10.96 4.03 3.73
C ILE A 50 -12.47 3.99 3.93
N GLU A 51 -13.18 3.10 3.23
CA GLU A 51 -14.63 2.93 3.35
C GLU A 51 -15.04 2.51 4.77
N TRP A 52 -14.24 1.63 5.43
CA TRP A 52 -14.48 1.26 6.82
C TRP A 52 -14.29 2.44 7.77
N LEU A 53 -13.22 3.20 7.60
CA LEU A 53 -12.95 4.40 8.41
C LEU A 53 -13.98 5.51 8.18
N HIS A 54 -14.55 5.57 6.97
CA HIS A 54 -15.61 6.51 6.64
C HIS A 54 -17.00 6.08 7.18
N GLY A 55 -17.19 4.77 7.42
CA GLY A 55 -18.44 4.19 7.92
C GLY A 55 -19.29 3.49 6.86
N ASP A 56 -18.80 3.37 5.63
CA ASP A 56 -19.53 2.76 4.51
C ASP A 56 -19.31 1.25 4.41
N ARG A 57 -18.40 0.69 5.18
CA ARG A 57 -18.04 -0.74 5.14
C ARG A 57 -17.91 -1.32 6.53
N VAL A 58 -18.26 -2.59 6.65
CA VAL A 58 -18.04 -3.40 7.86
C VAL A 58 -16.67 -4.07 7.78
N ALA A 59 -15.93 -4.05 8.88
CA ALA A 59 -14.76 -4.90 9.10
C ALA A 59 -15.07 -5.95 10.18
N TYR A 60 -14.16 -6.89 10.39
CA TYR A 60 -14.28 -7.98 11.34
C TYR A 60 -13.04 -8.05 12.23
N THR A 61 -13.21 -8.53 13.45
CA THR A 61 -12.11 -8.65 14.43
C THR A 61 -11.02 -9.62 13.99
N ASP A 62 -11.42 -10.62 13.21
CA ASP A 62 -10.53 -11.62 12.63
C ASP A 62 -11.20 -12.30 11.42
N LYS A 63 -10.46 -13.20 10.75
CA LYS A 63 -10.88 -13.86 9.51
C LYS A 63 -12.05 -14.85 9.66
N THR A 64 -12.38 -15.29 10.86
CA THR A 64 -13.28 -16.46 11.08
C THR A 64 -14.42 -16.21 12.04
N SER A 65 -14.29 -15.26 12.95
CA SER A 65 -15.28 -15.03 14.01
C SER A 65 -16.60 -14.43 13.53
N ASN A 66 -16.60 -13.74 12.39
CA ASN A 66 -17.73 -12.93 11.92
C ASN A 66 -18.20 -11.87 12.92
N VAL A 67 -17.33 -11.48 13.87
CA VAL A 67 -17.63 -10.38 14.80
C VAL A 67 -17.33 -9.07 14.11
N ALA A 68 -18.40 -8.36 13.75
CA ALA A 68 -18.30 -7.08 13.07
C ALA A 68 -17.77 -5.98 14.00
N ILE A 69 -16.97 -5.09 13.44
CA ILE A 69 -16.49 -3.87 14.09
C ILE A 69 -16.71 -2.67 13.20
N SER A 70 -17.03 -1.54 13.84
CA SER A 70 -17.13 -0.23 13.19
C SER A 70 -16.03 0.69 13.70
N ALA A 71 -15.72 1.73 12.93
CA ALA A 71 -14.77 2.75 13.32
C ALA A 71 -15.50 3.96 13.96
N ASP A 72 -16.34 3.72 14.96
CA ASP A 72 -17.19 4.75 15.60
C ASP A 72 -16.40 5.92 16.20
N TRP A 73 -15.12 5.72 16.42
CA TRP A 73 -14.18 6.74 16.86
C TRP A 73 -13.67 7.63 15.72
N SER A 74 -13.87 7.23 14.47
CA SER A 74 -13.42 8.00 13.29
C SER A 74 -14.39 9.13 12.98
N SER A 75 -13.85 10.25 12.53
CA SER A 75 -14.67 11.35 11.99
C SER A 75 -15.19 11.07 10.58
N GLY A 76 -14.81 9.97 9.98
CA GLY A 76 -15.08 9.65 8.58
C GLY A 76 -14.15 10.36 7.58
N LYS A 77 -13.28 11.24 8.05
CA LYS A 77 -12.31 11.96 7.20
C LYS A 77 -10.94 11.32 7.32
N VAL A 78 -10.43 10.84 6.21
CA VAL A 78 -9.18 10.08 6.15
C VAL A 78 -8.16 10.84 5.31
N GLY A 79 -7.02 11.14 5.92
CA GLY A 79 -5.84 11.64 5.21
C GLY A 79 -4.83 10.53 5.00
N MET A 80 -4.09 10.59 3.90
CA MET A 80 -3.00 9.65 3.66
C MET A 80 -1.66 10.36 3.51
N THR A 81 -0.64 9.77 4.08
CA THR A 81 0.75 10.20 3.89
C THR A 81 1.66 8.98 3.78
N GLY A 82 2.77 9.13 3.10
CA GLY A 82 3.76 8.08 2.96
C GLY A 82 4.74 8.35 1.84
N ARG A 83 5.90 7.69 1.93
CA ARG A 83 7.01 7.84 1.00
C ARG A 83 7.13 6.64 0.08
N SER A 84 7.60 6.86 -1.16
CA SER A 84 7.89 5.83 -2.15
C SER A 84 6.61 5.07 -2.53
N TYR A 85 6.56 3.77 -2.35
CA TYR A 85 5.39 2.96 -2.66
C TYR A 85 4.14 3.38 -1.87
N ALA A 86 4.28 3.75 -0.60
CA ALA A 86 3.19 4.31 0.19
C ALA A 86 2.74 5.71 -0.29
N GLY A 87 3.55 6.40 -1.08
CA GLY A 87 3.13 7.58 -1.85
C GLY A 87 2.40 7.21 -3.14
N THR A 88 2.84 6.14 -3.80
CA THR A 88 2.25 5.64 -5.06
C THR A 88 0.80 5.17 -4.87
N THR A 89 0.53 4.40 -3.80
CA THR A 89 -0.82 3.90 -3.51
C THR A 89 -1.83 5.02 -3.28
N GLN A 90 -1.40 6.17 -2.80
CA GLN A 90 -2.26 7.35 -2.62
C GLN A 90 -2.79 7.87 -3.95
N PHE A 91 -1.95 7.89 -4.99
CA PHE A 91 -2.40 8.29 -6.33
C PHE A 91 -3.47 7.33 -6.86
N GLY A 92 -3.24 6.02 -6.74
CA GLY A 92 -4.23 5.01 -7.13
C GLY A 92 -5.56 5.20 -6.39
N LEU A 93 -5.52 5.39 -5.08
CA LEU A 93 -6.73 5.62 -4.28
C LEU A 93 -7.46 6.90 -4.66
N ALA A 94 -6.75 7.99 -4.91
CA ALA A 94 -7.36 9.25 -5.33
C ALA A 94 -8.14 9.10 -6.64
N THR A 95 -7.69 8.25 -7.56
CA THR A 95 -8.41 8.00 -8.83
C THR A 95 -9.73 7.26 -8.65
N THR A 96 -9.90 6.55 -7.54
CA THR A 96 -11.16 5.81 -7.27
C THR A 96 -12.32 6.71 -6.86
N GLY A 97 -12.04 7.93 -6.44
CA GLY A 97 -13.06 8.83 -5.89
C GLY A 97 -13.71 8.32 -4.60
N VAL A 98 -13.02 7.44 -3.85
CA VAL A 98 -13.56 6.85 -2.61
C VAL A 98 -13.98 7.94 -1.63
N ALA A 99 -15.20 7.82 -1.09
CA ALA A 99 -15.71 8.74 -0.09
C ALA A 99 -14.84 8.68 1.18
N GLY A 100 -14.71 9.81 1.85
CA GLY A 100 -13.92 9.93 3.07
C GLY A 100 -12.43 10.20 2.85
N LEU A 101 -11.87 9.93 1.68
CA LEU A 101 -10.49 10.33 1.37
C LEU A 101 -10.45 11.84 1.11
N GLU A 102 -9.80 12.57 1.99
CA GLU A 102 -9.70 14.03 1.93
C GLU A 102 -8.34 14.48 1.38
N PRO A 103 -7.29 14.68 2.20
CA PRO A 103 -5.98 15.01 1.68
C PRO A 103 -5.13 13.79 1.43
N ILE A 104 -4.32 13.87 0.40
CA ILE A 104 -3.18 12.97 0.20
C ILE A 104 -1.88 13.78 0.23
N VAL A 105 -0.85 13.22 0.87
CA VAL A 105 0.49 13.81 0.94
C VAL A 105 1.51 12.77 0.45
N PRO A 106 1.54 12.49 -0.85
CA PRO A 106 2.48 11.52 -1.42
C PRO A 106 3.90 12.10 -1.46
N VAL A 107 4.84 11.41 -0.84
CA VAL A 107 6.25 11.79 -0.87
C VAL A 107 7.00 10.85 -1.80
N ALA A 108 7.59 11.38 -2.87
CA ALA A 108 8.32 10.60 -3.88
C ALA A 108 7.53 9.38 -4.41
N GLY A 109 6.23 9.57 -4.63
CA GLY A 109 5.35 8.55 -5.20
C GLY A 109 5.57 8.39 -6.71
N ILE A 110 5.37 7.17 -7.20
CA ILE A 110 5.47 6.83 -8.62
C ILE A 110 4.14 7.12 -9.30
N ALA A 111 4.12 8.00 -10.28
CA ALA A 111 2.93 8.34 -11.06
C ALA A 111 2.83 7.50 -12.35
N SER A 112 3.93 6.96 -12.83
CA SER A 112 4.00 6.11 -14.01
C SER A 112 5.07 5.05 -13.82
N TRP A 113 4.67 3.79 -13.80
CA TRP A 113 5.61 2.67 -13.72
C TRP A 113 6.52 2.58 -14.94
N TYR A 114 6.00 2.93 -16.12
CA TYR A 114 6.81 2.96 -17.33
C TYR A 114 7.95 3.98 -17.19
N GLU A 115 7.65 5.20 -16.80
CA GLU A 115 8.68 6.25 -16.66
C GLU A 115 9.63 5.98 -15.48
N TYR A 116 9.16 5.29 -14.45
CA TYR A 116 10.01 4.89 -13.33
C TYR A 116 11.05 3.86 -13.72
N THR A 117 10.70 2.91 -14.57
CA THR A 117 11.58 1.82 -15.02
C THR A 117 12.29 2.13 -16.33
N ASN A 118 11.77 3.04 -17.14
CA ASN A 118 12.29 3.38 -18.44
C ASN A 118 12.34 4.91 -18.62
N SER A 119 13.48 5.43 -19.03
CA SER A 119 13.62 6.82 -19.42
C SER A 119 13.65 6.91 -20.93
N GLN A 120 12.61 7.52 -21.53
CA GLN A 120 12.49 7.70 -22.97
C GLN A 120 12.69 6.40 -23.80
N GLY A 121 12.15 5.29 -23.29
CA GLY A 121 12.28 3.97 -23.92
C GLY A 121 13.56 3.21 -23.59
N ILE A 122 14.44 3.78 -22.79
CA ILE A 122 15.66 3.12 -22.32
C ILE A 122 15.47 2.68 -20.88
N SER A 123 15.71 1.39 -20.59
CA SER A 123 15.69 0.92 -19.21
C SER A 123 16.71 1.69 -18.36
N THR A 124 16.25 2.28 -17.28
CA THR A 124 17.09 3.09 -16.39
C THR A 124 18.08 2.26 -15.58
N ASN A 125 17.98 0.93 -15.64
CA ASN A 125 18.81 0.03 -14.87
C ASN A 125 19.40 -1.08 -15.74
N SER A 126 20.55 -0.79 -16.35
CA SER A 126 21.23 -1.66 -17.31
C SER A 126 21.87 -2.90 -16.71
N LEU A 127 21.95 -3.03 -15.38
CA LEU A 127 22.72 -4.09 -14.73
C LEU A 127 21.88 -5.19 -14.07
N VAL A 128 20.60 -4.94 -13.83
CA VAL A 128 19.68 -5.92 -13.25
C VAL A 128 18.29 -5.62 -13.77
N ASN A 129 17.53 -6.65 -14.08
CA ASN A 129 16.10 -6.48 -14.33
C ASN A 129 15.43 -5.85 -13.10
N TYR A 130 15.20 -4.55 -13.16
CA TYR A 130 14.70 -3.77 -12.01
C TYR A 130 13.31 -4.20 -11.58
N SER A 131 12.49 -4.59 -12.56
CA SER A 131 11.14 -5.09 -12.31
C SER A 131 11.18 -6.41 -11.51
N GLU A 132 12.07 -7.34 -11.89
CA GLU A 132 12.26 -8.59 -11.17
C GLU A 132 12.72 -8.33 -9.73
N ARG A 133 13.66 -7.41 -9.56
CA ARG A 133 14.16 -7.03 -8.23
C ARG A 133 13.08 -6.40 -7.37
N LEU A 134 12.23 -5.55 -7.92
CA LEU A 134 11.10 -4.98 -7.20
C LEU A 134 10.07 -6.06 -6.83
N GLY A 135 9.75 -6.96 -7.75
CA GLY A 135 8.87 -8.08 -7.47
C GLY A 135 9.39 -8.94 -6.31
N TRP A 136 10.69 -9.26 -6.33
CA TRP A 136 11.30 -9.96 -5.21
C TRP A 136 11.29 -9.12 -3.92
N TYR A 137 11.58 -7.84 -4.00
CA TYR A 137 11.58 -6.96 -2.82
C TYR A 137 10.19 -6.85 -2.20
N CYS A 138 9.16 -6.75 -3.01
CA CYS A 138 7.79 -6.63 -2.54
C CYS A 138 7.27 -7.96 -1.94
N ASN A 139 7.46 -9.06 -2.62
CA ASN A 139 6.88 -10.35 -2.25
C ASN A 139 7.88 -11.29 -1.54
N GLY A 140 9.09 -11.44 -2.06
CA GLY A 140 10.07 -12.37 -1.52
C GLY A 140 10.57 -12.04 -0.12
N ARG A 141 10.37 -10.81 0.33
CA ARG A 141 10.73 -10.36 1.67
C ARG A 141 9.78 -10.84 2.75
N TYR A 142 8.53 -11.09 2.41
CA TYR A 142 7.45 -11.43 3.34
C TYR A 142 6.91 -12.84 3.16
N LEU A 143 7.17 -13.44 2.03
CA LEU A 143 6.78 -14.82 1.73
C LEU A 143 7.92 -15.78 2.04
N ASP A 144 7.55 -16.99 2.40
CA ASP A 144 8.51 -18.10 2.38
C ASP A 144 9.10 -18.23 0.95
N PRO A 145 10.41 -18.48 0.80
CA PRO A 145 11.02 -18.61 -0.52
C PRO A 145 10.33 -19.64 -1.43
N ASP A 146 9.82 -20.74 -0.86
CA ASP A 146 9.12 -21.76 -1.63
C ASP A 146 7.73 -21.29 -2.07
N ASP A 147 7.02 -20.56 -1.21
CA ASP A 147 5.74 -19.92 -1.55
C ASP A 147 5.92 -18.87 -2.63
N TYR A 148 6.95 -18.03 -2.52
CA TYR A 148 7.27 -17.04 -3.54
C TYR A 148 7.56 -17.69 -4.90
N ALA A 149 8.38 -18.74 -4.93
CA ALA A 149 8.70 -19.47 -6.15
C ALA A 149 7.43 -20.04 -6.80
N THR A 150 6.55 -20.66 -6.00
CA THR A 150 5.27 -21.23 -6.46
C THR A 150 4.34 -20.14 -7.02
N ILE A 151 4.25 -19.00 -6.37
CA ILE A 151 3.43 -17.87 -6.82
C ILE A 151 4.00 -17.29 -8.11
N ALA A 152 5.30 -17.08 -8.18
CA ALA A 152 5.97 -16.56 -9.37
C ALA A 152 5.84 -17.50 -10.57
N GLU A 153 5.90 -18.83 -10.36
CA GLU A 153 5.67 -19.82 -11.39
C GLU A 153 4.23 -19.83 -11.90
N LYS A 154 3.27 -19.76 -10.98
CA LYS A 154 1.84 -19.90 -11.31
C LYS A 154 1.24 -18.64 -11.94
N TYR A 155 1.63 -17.46 -11.47
CA TYR A 155 1.00 -16.18 -11.82
C TYR A 155 1.93 -15.25 -12.59
N GLY A 156 3.18 -15.64 -12.77
CA GLY A 156 4.21 -14.79 -13.32
C GLY A 156 4.64 -13.70 -12.35
N ASN A 157 5.61 -12.94 -12.76
CA ASN A 157 5.99 -11.74 -12.04
C ASN A 157 5.14 -10.58 -12.57
N TYR A 158 4.17 -10.13 -11.80
CA TYR A 158 3.22 -9.08 -12.19
C TYR A 158 3.86 -7.76 -12.63
N MET A 159 5.14 -7.58 -12.34
CA MET A 159 5.90 -6.44 -12.85
C MET A 159 6.19 -6.51 -14.36
N TYR A 160 5.94 -7.65 -15.00
CA TYR A 160 6.19 -7.85 -16.43
C TYR A 160 4.93 -7.82 -17.30
N GLN A 161 3.78 -7.72 -16.70
CA GLN A 161 2.51 -7.55 -17.39
C GLN A 161 2.14 -6.06 -17.40
#